data_e3eb0eecf7eeed9027bc957218a46f00
#
_entry.id   e3eb0eecf7eeed9027bc957218a46f00
#
_cell.length_a   1.000
_cell.length_b   1.000
_cell.length_c   1.000
_cell.angle_alpha   90.00
_cell.angle_beta   90.00
_cell.angle_gamma   90.00
#
_symmetry.space_group_name_H-M   'P 1'
#
loop_
_entity.id
_entity.type
_entity.pdbx_description
1 polymer ?
#
loop_
_entity_poly.entity_id
_entity_poly.type
_entity_poly.pdbx_seq_one_letter_code
_entity_poly.pdbx_strand_id
1 'polypeptide(L)'
;MALDVYVGSLTRYYAGAWENLIERALRERGAPQAVRPAWPTDAAKSQDRIRSRVIAWRAALAKALGDRLVAPLEWDETEEAPWFTRRPGWDGFGSLVLWAAYAENPTLRLPDTLPEEWDHDVALMRSTTEGFRSRYSHLVRNVEMWLPVAFEITFEGEDVEGRRVVMGSVTTLRRQLADLNAATWKASAADVAAWGSVPTEDGPVEARARYAFAVLTELAQRAQSERLPMKLDH
;
A
#
# COMPACT_ATOMS: atom_id res chain seq x y z
N MET A 1 -6.48 11.03 10.96
CA MET A 1 -6.89 10.49 9.63
C MET A 1 -6.62 9.00 9.60
N ALA A 2 -7.44 8.22 8.91
CA ALA A 2 -7.24 6.79 8.82
C ALA A 2 -6.40 6.46 7.57
N LEU A 3 -5.51 5.46 7.67
CA LEU A 3 -4.79 4.92 6.52
C LEU A 3 -5.32 3.52 6.24
N ASP A 4 -5.96 3.37 5.09
CA ASP A 4 -6.38 2.08 4.54
C ASP A 4 -5.45 1.66 3.40
N VAL A 5 -5.40 0.37 3.12
CA VAL A 5 -4.75 -0.18 1.92
C VAL A 5 -5.82 -0.85 1.08
N TYR A 6 -5.92 -0.43 -0.16
CA TYR A 6 -6.83 -0.96 -1.16
C TYR A 6 -6.07 -1.83 -2.16
N VAL A 7 -6.66 -2.96 -2.54
CA VAL A 7 -6.24 -3.82 -3.66
C VAL A 7 -7.45 -4.03 -4.55
N GLY A 8 -7.35 -3.73 -5.83
CA GLY A 8 -8.47 -3.89 -6.77
C GLY A 8 -8.30 -3.06 -8.03
N SER A 9 -9.32 -3.07 -8.91
CA SER A 9 -9.31 -2.23 -10.10
C SER A 9 -9.27 -0.75 -9.73
N LEU A 10 -8.49 0.05 -10.46
CA LEU A 10 -8.42 1.50 -10.23
C LEU A 10 -9.71 2.20 -10.65
N THR A 11 -10.45 1.64 -11.61
CA THR A 11 -11.80 2.12 -11.96
C THR A 11 -12.70 2.11 -10.73
N ARG A 12 -12.76 0.99 -9.99
CA ARG A 12 -13.55 0.91 -8.75
C ARG A 12 -13.05 1.87 -7.68
N TYR A 13 -11.72 1.98 -7.52
CA TYR A 13 -11.13 2.90 -6.55
C TYR A 13 -11.56 4.34 -6.80
N TYR A 14 -11.33 4.86 -8.01
CA TYR A 14 -11.63 6.25 -8.36
C TYR A 14 -13.13 6.53 -8.55
N ALA A 15 -13.95 5.50 -8.77
CA ALA A 15 -15.40 5.61 -8.74
C ALA A 15 -15.98 5.65 -7.31
N GLY A 16 -15.15 5.41 -6.28
CA GLY A 16 -15.63 5.28 -4.91
C GLY A 16 -16.56 4.08 -4.69
N ALA A 17 -16.47 3.08 -5.57
CA ALA A 17 -17.34 1.89 -5.55
C ALA A 17 -16.74 0.75 -4.70
N TRP A 18 -16.17 1.09 -3.56
CA TRP A 18 -15.61 0.18 -2.57
C TRP A 18 -15.86 0.71 -1.17
N GLU A 19 -15.87 -0.17 -0.18
CA GLU A 19 -16.10 0.17 1.23
C GLU A 19 -14.79 0.05 2.01
N ASN A 20 -14.44 1.07 2.77
CA ASN A 20 -13.40 0.96 3.76
C ASN A 20 -13.89 0.19 5.01
N LEU A 21 -12.98 -0.17 5.93
CA LEU A 21 -13.33 -0.97 7.10
C LEU A 21 -14.33 -0.27 8.03
N ILE A 22 -14.33 1.06 8.14
CA ILE A 22 -15.29 1.81 8.95
C ILE A 22 -16.67 1.74 8.31
N GLU A 23 -16.76 2.00 7.02
CA GLU A 23 -18.03 1.94 6.27
C GLU A 23 -18.65 0.55 6.38
N ARG A 24 -17.84 -0.51 6.23
CA ARG A 24 -18.28 -1.89 6.41
C ARG A 24 -18.80 -2.15 7.83
N ALA A 25 -18.04 -1.74 8.86
CA ALA A 25 -18.44 -1.93 10.26
C ALA A 25 -19.71 -1.14 10.61
N LEU A 26 -19.87 0.08 10.07
CA LEU A 26 -21.09 0.87 10.25
C LEU A 26 -22.30 0.22 9.57
N ARG A 27 -22.14 -0.30 8.35
CA ARG A 27 -23.16 -1.03 7.64
C ARG A 27 -23.60 -2.30 8.41
N GLU A 28 -22.65 -3.08 8.91
CA GLU A 28 -22.92 -4.29 9.69
C GLU A 28 -23.65 -4.00 11.01
N ARG A 29 -23.45 -2.82 11.59
CA ARG A 29 -24.16 -2.34 12.79
C ARG A 29 -25.51 -1.68 12.49
N GLY A 30 -25.94 -1.64 11.22
CA GLY A 30 -27.20 -0.97 10.84
C GLY A 30 -27.17 0.55 10.98
N ALA A 31 -26.01 1.16 11.13
CA ALA A 31 -25.86 2.61 11.14
C ALA A 31 -26.19 3.17 9.74
N PRO A 32 -26.86 4.33 9.64
CA PRO A 32 -27.07 4.97 8.36
C PRO A 32 -25.69 5.21 7.72
N GLN A 33 -25.54 4.72 6.48
CA GLN A 33 -24.31 4.96 5.72
C GLN A 33 -24.05 6.47 5.70
N ALA A 34 -22.85 6.87 6.10
CA ALA A 34 -22.36 8.19 5.75
C ALA A 34 -22.33 8.22 4.21
N VAL A 35 -23.31 8.94 3.64
CA VAL A 35 -23.44 9.07 2.20
C VAL A 35 -22.14 9.75 1.75
N ARG A 36 -21.21 8.98 1.16
CA ARG A 36 -20.24 9.61 0.26
C ARG A 36 -21.09 10.43 -0.69
N PRO A 37 -20.78 11.72 -0.94
CA PRO A 37 -21.62 12.53 -1.81
C PRO A 37 -21.89 11.73 -3.09
N ALA A 38 -23.16 11.39 -3.32
CA ALA A 38 -23.56 10.64 -4.49
C ALA A 38 -23.05 11.43 -5.70
N TRP A 39 -22.11 10.86 -6.41
CA TRP A 39 -21.74 11.40 -7.72
C TRP A 39 -23.03 11.47 -8.55
N PRO A 40 -23.20 12.52 -9.38
CA PRO A 40 -24.47 12.79 -10.04
C PRO A 40 -24.95 11.58 -10.84
N THR A 41 -26.23 11.48 -10.98
CA THR A 41 -27.16 10.50 -11.52
C THR A 41 -26.81 9.78 -12.85
N ASP A 42 -25.61 9.89 -13.38
CA ASP A 42 -25.07 9.15 -14.52
C ASP A 42 -23.92 8.19 -14.05
N ALA A 43 -24.14 7.44 -12.98
CA ALA A 43 -23.13 6.58 -12.36
C ALA A 43 -22.42 5.63 -13.37
N ALA A 44 -23.19 4.98 -14.26
CA ALA A 44 -22.63 4.09 -15.28
C ALA A 44 -21.76 4.86 -16.31
N LYS A 45 -22.23 5.99 -16.83
CA LYS A 45 -21.44 6.83 -17.76
C LYS A 45 -20.22 7.45 -17.08
N SER A 46 -20.33 7.73 -15.77
CA SER A 46 -19.19 8.18 -14.96
C SER A 46 -18.15 7.09 -14.82
N GLN A 47 -18.56 5.85 -14.60
CA GLN A 47 -17.67 4.70 -14.43
C GLN A 47 -16.95 4.34 -15.74
N ASP A 48 -17.64 4.31 -16.88
CA ASP A 48 -17.01 4.11 -18.19
C ASP A 48 -15.99 5.20 -18.53
N ARG A 49 -16.25 6.45 -18.15
CA ARG A 49 -15.32 7.55 -18.31
C ARG A 49 -14.08 7.38 -17.44
N ILE A 50 -14.26 6.97 -16.17
CA ILE A 50 -13.15 6.67 -15.26
C ILE A 50 -12.33 5.50 -15.82
N ARG A 51 -12.99 4.42 -16.26
CA ARG A 51 -12.33 3.26 -16.86
C ARG A 51 -11.49 3.65 -18.07
N SER A 52 -12.02 4.47 -18.95
CA SER A 52 -11.29 4.97 -20.13
C SER A 52 -10.06 5.79 -19.72
N ARG A 53 -10.17 6.62 -18.67
CA ARG A 53 -9.02 7.37 -18.12
C ARG A 53 -7.97 6.43 -17.53
N VAL A 54 -8.37 5.43 -16.75
CA VAL A 54 -7.45 4.42 -16.18
C VAL A 54 -6.70 3.68 -17.28
N ILE A 55 -7.40 3.24 -18.34
CA ILE A 55 -6.78 2.52 -19.46
C ILE A 55 -5.79 3.42 -20.20
N ALA A 56 -6.16 4.68 -20.46
CA ALA A 56 -5.27 5.64 -21.12
C ALA A 56 -4.05 5.97 -20.26
N TRP A 57 -4.23 6.21 -18.96
CA TRP A 57 -3.15 6.43 -18.01
C TRP A 57 -2.20 5.23 -17.95
N ARG A 58 -2.73 4.02 -17.83
CA ARG A 58 -1.95 2.78 -17.81
C ARG A 58 -1.10 2.60 -19.08
N ALA A 59 -1.68 2.89 -20.25
CA ALA A 59 -0.96 2.83 -21.52
C ALA A 59 0.17 3.86 -21.59
N ALA A 60 -0.07 5.09 -21.13
CA ALA A 60 0.95 6.14 -21.05
C ALA A 60 2.07 5.75 -20.08
N LEU A 61 1.74 5.20 -18.92
CA LEU A 61 2.69 4.73 -17.92
C LEU A 61 3.53 3.56 -18.44
N ALA A 62 2.91 2.58 -19.11
CA ALA A 62 3.62 1.45 -19.73
C ALA A 62 4.62 1.95 -20.78
N LYS A 63 4.24 2.93 -21.60
CA LYS A 63 5.14 3.56 -22.59
C LYS A 63 6.31 4.29 -21.89
N ALA A 64 6.06 5.00 -20.81
CA ALA A 64 7.10 5.74 -20.08
C ALA A 64 8.10 4.80 -19.39
N LEU A 65 7.63 3.68 -18.86
CA LEU A 65 8.49 2.66 -18.21
C LEU A 65 9.29 1.85 -19.23
N GLY A 66 8.73 1.58 -20.42
CA GLY A 66 9.41 0.90 -21.50
C GLY A 66 10.08 -0.40 -21.08
N ASP A 67 11.36 -0.54 -21.40
CA ASP A 67 12.18 -1.76 -21.13
C ASP A 67 12.41 -2.04 -19.64
N ARG A 68 11.98 -1.14 -18.72
CA ARG A 68 12.02 -1.42 -17.28
C ARG A 68 10.93 -2.40 -16.83
N LEU A 69 9.92 -2.61 -17.66
CA LEU A 69 8.87 -3.59 -17.40
C LEU A 69 9.31 -4.95 -17.93
N VAL A 70 9.22 -5.98 -17.09
CA VAL A 70 9.51 -7.38 -17.48
C VAL A 70 8.30 -8.09 -18.10
N ALA A 71 7.12 -7.47 -18.02
CA ALA A 71 5.86 -7.98 -18.56
C ALA A 71 4.92 -6.81 -18.89
N PRO A 72 3.86 -7.01 -19.69
CA PRO A 72 2.86 -5.99 -19.95
C PRO A 72 2.24 -5.45 -18.66
N LEU A 73 2.04 -4.13 -18.59
CA LEU A 73 1.36 -3.46 -17.48
C LEU A 73 -0.16 -3.58 -17.69
N GLU A 74 -0.72 -4.70 -17.25
CA GLU A 74 -2.12 -5.05 -17.46
C GLU A 74 -2.74 -5.65 -16.21
N TRP A 75 -3.99 -5.32 -15.96
CA TRP A 75 -4.83 -5.92 -14.92
C TRP A 75 -6.30 -5.72 -15.28
N ASP A 76 -7.18 -6.45 -14.58
CA ASP A 76 -8.63 -6.40 -14.79
C ASP A 76 -9.23 -5.10 -14.23
N GLU A 77 -9.92 -4.35 -15.07
CA GLU A 77 -10.66 -3.12 -14.75
C GLU A 77 -12.19 -3.32 -14.87
N THR A 78 -12.65 -4.58 -14.93
CA THR A 78 -14.08 -4.88 -14.94
C THR A 78 -14.72 -4.73 -13.56
N GLU A 79 -16.04 -4.72 -13.51
CA GLU A 79 -16.78 -4.65 -12.24
C GLU A 79 -16.67 -5.96 -11.44
N GLU A 80 -16.41 -7.07 -12.11
CA GLU A 80 -16.24 -8.40 -11.52
C GLU A 80 -14.87 -8.60 -10.88
N ALA A 81 -13.89 -7.73 -11.19
CA ALA A 81 -12.55 -7.81 -10.58
C ALA A 81 -12.66 -7.82 -9.04
N PRO A 82 -12.02 -8.75 -8.35
CA PRO A 82 -12.06 -8.80 -6.91
C PRO A 82 -11.39 -7.55 -6.30
N TRP A 83 -11.76 -7.24 -5.07
CA TRP A 83 -11.11 -6.18 -4.31
C TRP A 83 -10.99 -6.54 -2.84
N PHE A 84 -9.96 -6.00 -2.21
CA PHE A 84 -9.62 -6.25 -0.82
C PHE A 84 -9.22 -4.94 -0.16
N THR A 85 -9.53 -4.79 1.12
CA THR A 85 -9.07 -3.65 1.91
C THR A 85 -8.77 -4.07 3.34
N ARG A 86 -7.72 -3.49 3.92
CA ARG A 86 -7.35 -3.62 5.32
C ARG A 86 -6.79 -2.29 5.81
N ARG A 87 -6.80 -2.11 7.12
CA ARG A 87 -6.35 -0.87 7.76
C ARG A 87 -5.11 -1.13 8.63
N PRO A 88 -3.90 -0.84 8.15
CA PRO A 88 -2.73 -0.81 9.01
C PRO A 88 -2.76 0.39 9.97
N GLY A 89 -3.46 1.48 9.60
CA GLY A 89 -3.38 2.78 10.26
C GLY A 89 -2.03 3.47 10.03
N TRP A 90 -1.98 4.78 10.26
CA TRP A 90 -0.75 5.55 10.11
C TRP A 90 0.35 5.07 11.07
N ASP A 91 -0.01 4.79 12.32
CA ASP A 91 0.95 4.35 13.33
C ASP A 91 1.51 2.96 13.01
N GLY A 92 0.67 2.04 12.54
CA GLY A 92 1.12 0.72 12.11
C GLY A 92 2.04 0.81 10.91
N PHE A 93 1.64 1.57 9.88
CA PHE A 93 2.44 1.77 8.68
C PHE A 93 3.76 2.48 8.99
N GLY A 94 3.73 3.59 9.72
CA GLY A 94 4.94 4.31 10.15
C GLY A 94 5.88 3.43 10.98
N SER A 95 5.33 2.63 11.90
CA SER A 95 6.13 1.66 12.67
C SER A 95 6.81 0.62 11.77
N LEU A 96 6.14 0.13 10.73
CA LEU A 96 6.74 -0.82 9.79
C LEU A 96 7.83 -0.16 8.93
N VAL A 97 7.60 1.07 8.47
CA VAL A 97 8.59 1.86 7.71
C VAL A 97 9.84 2.09 8.56
N LEU A 98 9.68 2.51 9.83
CA LEU A 98 10.81 2.67 10.75
C LEU A 98 11.50 1.33 11.02
N TRP A 99 10.73 0.26 11.23
CA TRP A 99 11.33 -1.07 11.44
C TRP A 99 12.25 -1.47 10.28
N ALA A 100 11.82 -1.25 9.05
CA ALA A 100 12.63 -1.51 7.86
C ALA A 100 13.87 -0.60 7.80
N ALA A 101 13.73 0.70 8.11
CA ALA A 101 14.85 1.64 8.12
C ALA A 101 15.89 1.28 9.19
N TYR A 102 15.48 0.89 10.38
CA TYR A 102 16.39 0.46 11.44
C TYR A 102 17.03 -0.90 11.15
N ALA A 103 16.36 -1.82 10.45
CA ALA A 103 16.94 -3.09 10.02
C ALA A 103 18.14 -2.92 9.07
N GLU A 104 18.20 -1.83 8.32
CA GLU A 104 19.36 -1.50 7.46
C GLU A 104 20.34 -0.49 8.09
N ASN A 105 20.00 0.07 9.26
CA ASN A 105 20.85 0.97 10.05
C ASN A 105 21.11 0.42 11.46
N PRO A 106 21.74 -0.76 11.64
CA PRO A 106 21.81 -1.49 12.90
C PRO A 106 22.63 -0.81 14.00
N THR A 107 23.35 0.26 13.67
CA THR A 107 24.08 1.08 14.66
C THR A 107 23.18 2.09 15.37
N LEU A 108 21.97 2.29 14.89
CA LEU A 108 20.96 3.16 15.51
C LEU A 108 20.05 2.33 16.41
N ARG A 109 19.58 2.94 17.50
CA ARG A 109 18.62 2.30 18.42
C ARG A 109 17.21 2.65 18.01
N LEU A 110 16.39 1.63 17.74
CA LEU A 110 14.97 1.78 17.48
C LEU A 110 14.27 2.41 18.69
N PRO A 111 13.39 3.43 18.51
CA PRO A 111 12.60 3.97 19.60
C PRO A 111 11.57 2.93 20.12
N ASP A 112 11.25 3.00 21.41
CA ASP A 112 10.30 2.08 22.05
C ASP A 112 8.86 2.38 21.58
N THR A 113 8.55 3.66 21.32
CA THR A 113 7.26 4.14 20.80
C THR A 113 7.46 4.89 19.49
N LEU A 114 6.41 4.93 18.65
CA LEU A 114 6.46 5.66 17.40
C LEU A 114 6.55 7.17 17.66
N PRO A 115 7.61 7.86 17.19
CA PRO A 115 7.69 9.32 17.30
C PRO A 115 6.55 10.01 16.53
N GLU A 116 6.10 11.17 16.99
CA GLU A 116 5.08 11.95 16.30
C GLU A 116 5.51 12.33 14.88
N GLU A 117 6.77 12.74 14.71
CA GLU A 117 7.38 13.08 13.42
C GLU A 117 8.24 11.90 12.89
N TRP A 118 7.66 10.70 12.87
CA TRP A 118 8.38 9.49 12.47
C TRP A 118 8.93 9.54 11.03
N ASP A 119 8.30 10.32 10.16
CA ASP A 119 8.72 10.56 8.77
C ASP A 119 10.04 11.37 8.68
N HIS A 120 10.44 12.06 9.76
CA HIS A 120 11.73 12.74 9.90
C HIS A 120 12.75 11.95 10.76
N ASP A 121 12.47 10.69 11.07
CA ASP A 121 13.39 9.86 11.87
C ASP A 121 14.73 9.68 11.19
N VAL A 122 15.82 9.65 12.00
CA VAL A 122 17.20 9.62 11.52
C VAL A 122 17.51 8.35 10.69
N ALA A 123 16.96 7.20 11.04
CA ALA A 123 17.16 5.97 10.28
C ALA A 123 16.45 6.04 8.93
N LEU A 124 15.22 6.57 8.90
CA LEU A 124 14.47 6.76 7.67
C LEU A 124 15.14 7.77 6.76
N MET A 125 15.59 8.91 7.29
CA MET A 125 16.33 9.92 6.53
C MET A 125 17.61 9.35 5.91
N ARG A 126 18.34 8.48 6.61
CA ARG A 126 19.50 7.78 6.04
C ARG A 126 19.10 6.82 4.92
N SER A 127 18.04 6.04 5.12
CA SER A 127 17.56 5.06 4.14
C SER A 127 16.99 5.70 2.86
N THR A 128 16.59 6.98 2.92
CA THR A 128 16.04 7.74 1.79
C THR A 128 17.04 8.71 1.16
N THR A 129 18.22 8.91 1.78
CA THR A 129 19.27 9.80 1.26
C THR A 129 19.66 9.43 -0.17
N GLU A 130 19.91 10.43 -1.01
CA GLU A 130 20.37 10.24 -2.38
C GLU A 130 21.66 9.40 -2.41
N GLY A 131 21.70 8.40 -3.30
CA GLY A 131 22.80 7.46 -3.41
C GLY A 131 22.75 6.27 -2.45
N PHE A 132 21.94 6.30 -1.40
CA PHE A 132 21.74 5.13 -0.54
C PHE A 132 20.85 4.08 -1.25
N ARG A 133 21.35 2.84 -1.35
CA ARG A 133 20.62 1.72 -1.95
C ARG A 133 19.86 0.95 -0.87
N SER A 134 18.71 1.48 -0.46
CA SER A 134 17.85 0.78 0.48
C SER A 134 17.41 -0.58 -0.06
N ARG A 135 17.50 -1.62 0.80
CA ARG A 135 16.96 -2.96 0.52
C ARG A 135 15.43 -2.99 0.59
N TYR A 136 14.83 -1.98 1.22
CA TYR A 136 13.39 -1.88 1.48
C TYR A 136 12.78 -0.65 0.80
N SER A 137 13.30 -0.26 -0.37
CA SER A 137 12.92 0.97 -1.07
C SER A 137 11.40 1.09 -1.31
N HIS A 138 10.70 -0.03 -1.51
CA HIS A 138 9.24 -0.06 -1.73
C HIS A 138 8.44 0.09 -0.42
N LEU A 139 9.09 0.18 0.72
CA LEU A 139 8.50 0.54 2.01
C LEU A 139 8.93 1.94 2.46
N VAL A 140 10.24 2.25 2.40
CA VAL A 140 10.81 3.46 3.03
C VAL A 140 10.75 4.71 2.15
N ARG A 141 10.45 4.60 0.86
CA ARG A 141 10.45 5.73 -0.09
C ARG A 141 9.06 6.30 -0.38
N ASN A 142 8.20 6.38 0.63
CA ASN A 142 6.86 6.97 0.52
C ASN A 142 6.04 6.44 -0.67
N VAL A 143 6.14 5.13 -0.95
CA VAL A 143 5.37 4.52 -2.03
C VAL A 143 3.90 4.48 -1.64
N GLU A 144 3.04 5.07 -2.48
CA GLU A 144 1.61 5.14 -2.29
C GLU A 144 0.83 4.19 -3.19
N MET A 145 1.45 3.74 -4.30
CA MET A 145 0.83 2.82 -5.25
C MET A 145 1.82 1.76 -5.71
N TRP A 146 1.43 0.49 -5.63
CA TRP A 146 2.22 -0.64 -6.15
C TRP A 146 1.50 -1.28 -7.32
N LEU A 147 2.22 -1.36 -8.46
CA LEU A 147 1.71 -1.93 -9.70
C LEU A 147 1.93 -3.44 -9.73
N PRO A 148 1.01 -4.23 -10.34
CA PRO A 148 1.06 -5.70 -10.31
C PRO A 148 2.04 -6.30 -11.34
N VAL A 149 3.17 -5.65 -11.54
CA VAL A 149 4.23 -6.09 -12.47
C VAL A 149 5.59 -5.92 -11.79
N ALA A 150 6.55 -6.78 -12.14
CA ALA A 150 7.88 -6.74 -11.53
C ALA A 150 8.75 -5.65 -12.14
N PHE A 151 9.32 -4.80 -11.29
CA PHE A 151 10.42 -3.87 -11.56
C PHE A 151 11.08 -3.45 -10.23
N GLU A 152 12.34 -2.99 -10.30
CA GLU A 152 13.16 -2.79 -9.10
C GLU A 152 13.14 -1.36 -8.56
N ILE A 153 12.77 -0.39 -9.39
CA ILE A 153 12.82 1.04 -9.04
C ILE A 153 11.55 1.50 -8.32
N THR A 154 11.66 2.56 -7.53
CA THR A 154 10.53 3.43 -7.19
C THR A 154 10.65 4.70 -8.01
N PHE A 155 9.53 5.28 -8.42
CA PHE A 155 9.53 6.50 -9.23
C PHE A 155 8.32 7.38 -8.90
N GLU A 156 8.49 8.68 -9.05
CA GLU A 156 7.38 9.61 -9.00
C GLU A 156 6.66 9.66 -10.35
N GLY A 157 5.35 9.74 -10.31
CA GLY A 157 4.50 9.92 -11.48
C GLY A 157 3.15 10.51 -11.09
N GLU A 158 2.35 10.86 -12.08
CA GLU A 158 0.98 11.29 -11.85
C GLU A 158 0.07 10.06 -11.81
N ASP A 159 -0.85 10.01 -10.84
CA ASP A 159 -1.92 9.02 -10.82
C ASP A 159 -3.03 9.37 -11.82
N VAL A 160 -4.12 8.58 -11.85
CA VAL A 160 -5.25 8.77 -12.78
C VAL A 160 -5.93 10.13 -12.62
N GLU A 161 -5.81 10.78 -11.47
CA GLU A 161 -6.36 12.11 -11.18
C GLU A 161 -5.34 13.24 -11.38
N GLY A 162 -4.11 12.92 -11.77
CA GLY A 162 -3.05 13.89 -11.96
C GLY A 162 -2.34 14.29 -10.65
N ARG A 163 -2.55 13.55 -9.54
CA ARG A 163 -1.80 13.77 -8.30
C ARG A 163 -0.43 13.11 -8.41
N ARG A 164 0.60 13.80 -7.93
CA ARG A 164 1.95 13.22 -7.82
C ARG A 164 1.96 12.17 -6.72
N VAL A 165 2.36 10.96 -7.07
CA VAL A 165 2.48 9.81 -6.17
C VAL A 165 3.76 9.05 -6.46
N VAL A 166 4.32 8.41 -5.44
CA VAL A 166 5.43 7.48 -5.63
C VAL A 166 4.86 6.10 -5.93
N MET A 167 5.38 5.50 -7.00
CA MET A 167 4.95 4.18 -7.48
C MET A 167 6.05 3.15 -7.29
N GLY A 168 5.63 1.93 -6.95
CA GLY A 168 6.46 0.74 -6.80
C GLY A 168 5.84 -0.50 -7.42
N SER A 169 6.50 -1.64 -7.24
CA SER A 169 6.08 -2.96 -7.70
C SER A 169 5.57 -3.82 -6.55
N VAL A 170 4.40 -4.44 -6.72
CA VAL A 170 3.87 -5.44 -5.77
C VAL A 170 4.84 -6.61 -5.59
N THR A 171 5.43 -7.10 -6.68
CA THR A 171 6.39 -8.22 -6.66
C THR A 171 7.63 -7.87 -5.84
N THR A 172 8.16 -6.66 -6.04
CA THR A 172 9.35 -6.20 -5.31
C THR A 172 9.01 -5.90 -3.84
N LEU A 173 7.84 -5.31 -3.55
CA LEU A 173 7.37 -5.14 -2.17
C LEU A 173 7.31 -6.49 -1.43
N ARG A 174 6.70 -7.51 -2.04
CA ARG A 174 6.62 -8.85 -1.41
C ARG A 174 7.98 -9.44 -1.10
N ARG A 175 8.93 -9.34 -2.05
CA ARG A 175 10.30 -9.78 -1.81
C ARG A 175 10.93 -9.01 -0.65
N GLN A 176 10.79 -7.68 -0.63
CA GLN A 176 11.35 -6.85 0.44
C GLN A 176 10.71 -7.15 1.81
N LEU A 177 9.41 -7.43 1.88
CA LEU A 177 8.76 -7.89 3.10
C LEU A 177 9.34 -9.25 3.55
N ALA A 178 9.53 -10.20 2.64
CA ALA A 178 10.14 -11.49 2.97
C ALA A 178 11.59 -11.33 3.49
N ASP A 179 12.38 -10.47 2.84
CA ASP A 179 13.76 -10.16 3.24
C ASP A 179 13.80 -9.47 4.61
N LEU A 180 12.86 -8.56 4.89
CA LEU A 180 12.72 -7.91 6.19
C LEU A 180 12.41 -8.93 7.29
N ASN A 181 11.45 -9.82 7.06
CA ASN A 181 11.14 -10.90 8.01
C ASN A 181 12.35 -11.80 8.26
N ALA A 182 13.05 -12.21 7.21
CA ALA A 182 14.24 -13.05 7.33
C ALA A 182 15.38 -12.38 8.11
N ALA A 183 15.54 -11.06 7.93
CA ALA A 183 16.58 -10.28 8.62
C ALA A 183 16.23 -9.99 10.10
N THR A 184 14.94 -9.92 10.46
CA THR A 184 14.50 -9.45 11.77
C THR A 184 13.80 -10.53 12.57
N TRP A 185 12.53 -10.77 12.31
CA TRP A 185 11.68 -11.64 13.14
C TRP A 185 11.87 -13.14 12.88
N LYS A 186 12.22 -13.53 11.67
CA LYS A 186 12.31 -14.93 11.23
C LYS A 186 11.02 -15.71 11.52
N ALA A 187 9.89 -15.01 11.43
CA ALA A 187 8.58 -15.52 11.74
C ALA A 187 8.08 -16.49 10.66
N SER A 188 7.41 -17.54 11.10
CA SER A 188 6.69 -18.46 10.21
C SER A 188 5.42 -17.81 9.65
N ALA A 189 4.82 -18.42 8.62
CA ALA A 189 3.54 -17.96 8.09
C ALA A 189 2.42 -17.98 9.14
N ALA A 190 2.45 -18.93 10.09
CA ALA A 190 1.49 -19.00 11.18
C ALA A 190 1.68 -17.85 12.18
N ASP A 191 2.93 -17.50 12.50
CA ASP A 191 3.23 -16.35 13.35
C ASP A 191 2.74 -15.05 12.72
N VAL A 192 3.04 -14.85 11.43
CA VAL A 192 2.58 -13.66 10.67
C VAL A 192 1.05 -13.57 10.66
N ALA A 193 0.36 -14.69 10.45
CA ALA A 193 -1.11 -14.72 10.50
C ALA A 193 -1.66 -14.33 11.88
N ALA A 194 -0.99 -14.74 12.96
CA ALA A 194 -1.37 -14.40 14.33
C ALA A 194 -1.19 -12.89 14.63
N TRP A 195 -0.33 -12.16 13.90
CA TRP A 195 -0.15 -10.72 14.05
C TRP A 195 -1.28 -9.89 13.42
N GLY A 196 -2.24 -10.51 12.75
CA GLY A 196 -3.36 -9.84 12.07
C GLY A 196 -4.38 -9.16 12.99
N SER A 197 -4.21 -9.20 14.32
CA SER A 197 -5.05 -8.51 15.29
C SER A 197 -4.51 -7.11 15.59
N VAL A 198 -5.42 -6.12 15.62
CA VAL A 198 -5.05 -4.72 15.89
C VAL A 198 -4.38 -4.60 17.26
N PRO A 199 -3.16 -4.05 17.36
CA PRO A 199 -2.48 -3.83 18.63
C PRO A 199 -3.17 -2.73 19.44
N THR A 200 -2.85 -2.65 20.74
CA THR A 200 -3.31 -1.55 21.60
C THR A 200 -2.78 -0.21 21.12
N GLU A 201 -3.56 0.86 21.37
CA GLU A 201 -3.26 2.21 20.87
C GLU A 201 -1.88 2.73 21.33
N ASP A 202 -1.43 2.36 22.55
CA ASP A 202 -0.12 2.72 23.11
C ASP A 202 0.93 1.58 22.99
N GLY A 203 0.70 0.64 22.07
CA GLY A 203 1.59 -0.51 21.89
C GLY A 203 2.99 -0.11 21.39
N PRO A 204 4.03 -0.93 21.68
CA PRO A 204 5.39 -0.68 21.21
C PRO A 204 5.46 -0.70 19.68
N VAL A 205 6.46 0.03 19.12
CA VAL A 205 6.73 0.10 17.68
C VAL A 205 6.76 -1.30 17.04
N GLU A 206 7.38 -2.28 17.70
CA GLU A 206 7.47 -3.64 17.17
C GLU A 206 6.09 -4.30 17.00
N ALA A 207 5.19 -4.16 17.97
CA ALA A 207 3.84 -4.77 17.88
C ALA A 207 3.03 -4.15 16.74
N ARG A 208 3.12 -2.84 16.57
CA ARG A 208 2.48 -2.10 15.47
C ARG A 208 3.09 -2.46 14.13
N ALA A 209 4.43 -2.56 14.06
CA ALA A 209 5.15 -2.98 12.85
C ALA A 209 4.76 -4.40 12.42
N ARG A 210 4.66 -5.36 13.36
CA ARG A 210 4.20 -6.74 13.09
C ARG A 210 2.78 -6.77 12.53
N TYR A 211 1.87 -6.00 13.12
CA TYR A 211 0.50 -5.90 12.62
C TYR A 211 0.45 -5.35 11.19
N ALA A 212 1.12 -4.21 10.93
CA ALA A 212 1.16 -3.63 9.60
C ALA A 212 1.88 -4.55 8.59
N PHE A 213 2.93 -5.26 9.02
CA PHE A 213 3.62 -6.27 8.22
C PHE A 213 2.67 -7.41 7.81
N ALA A 214 1.85 -7.93 8.72
CA ALA A 214 0.86 -8.97 8.43
C ALA A 214 -0.18 -8.45 7.41
N VAL A 215 -0.68 -7.23 7.62
CA VAL A 215 -1.65 -6.59 6.71
C VAL A 215 -1.07 -6.39 5.31
N LEU A 216 0.14 -5.81 5.19
CA LEU A 216 0.76 -5.57 3.89
C LEU A 216 1.14 -6.89 3.20
N THR A 217 1.61 -7.89 3.95
CA THR A 217 1.96 -9.21 3.39
C THR A 217 0.73 -9.90 2.81
N GLU A 218 -0.40 -9.91 3.53
CA GLU A 218 -1.66 -10.46 3.03
C GLU A 218 -2.11 -9.74 1.75
N LEU A 219 -2.20 -8.41 1.80
CA LEU A 219 -2.69 -7.62 0.67
C LEU A 219 -1.77 -7.66 -0.55
N ALA A 220 -0.45 -7.62 -0.35
CA ALA A 220 0.51 -7.77 -1.44
C ALA A 220 0.46 -9.17 -2.06
N GLN A 221 0.16 -10.21 -1.26
CA GLN A 221 -0.09 -11.55 -1.80
C GLN A 221 -1.36 -11.60 -2.64
N ARG A 222 -2.47 -10.99 -2.17
CA ARG A 222 -3.72 -10.85 -2.95
C ARG A 222 -3.47 -10.07 -4.24
N ALA A 223 -2.82 -8.93 -4.14
CA ALA A 223 -2.50 -8.08 -5.28
C ALA A 223 -1.68 -8.84 -6.35
N GLN A 224 -0.74 -9.68 -5.94
CA GLN A 224 0.04 -10.48 -6.88
C GLN A 224 -0.74 -11.64 -7.47
N SER A 225 -1.52 -12.41 -6.66
CA SER A 225 -2.30 -13.56 -7.15
C SER A 225 -3.38 -13.14 -8.13
N GLU A 226 -4.05 -12.02 -7.87
CA GLU A 226 -5.12 -11.49 -8.71
C GLU A 226 -4.60 -10.53 -9.80
N ARG A 227 -3.29 -10.23 -9.81
CA ARG A 227 -2.67 -9.24 -10.71
C ARG A 227 -3.36 -7.88 -10.64
N LEU A 228 -3.59 -7.37 -9.44
CA LEU A 228 -4.26 -6.11 -9.19
C LEU A 228 -3.32 -5.08 -8.57
N PRO A 229 -3.48 -3.79 -8.86
CA PRO A 229 -2.76 -2.73 -8.17
C PRO A 229 -3.15 -2.66 -6.69
N MET A 230 -2.19 -2.20 -5.88
CA MET A 230 -2.39 -1.90 -4.46
C MET A 230 -2.13 -0.42 -4.22
N LYS A 231 -2.95 0.25 -3.43
CA LYS A 231 -2.87 1.69 -3.18
C LYS A 231 -3.15 2.03 -1.72
N LEU A 232 -2.40 3.00 -1.18
CA LEU A 232 -2.74 3.66 0.08
C LEU A 232 -3.92 4.61 -0.13
N ASP A 233 -4.86 4.59 0.81
CA ASP A 233 -6.02 5.49 0.86
C ASP A 233 -6.01 6.27 2.17
N HIS A 234 -5.90 7.61 2.09
CA HIS A 234 -5.77 8.51 3.23
C HIS A 234 -6.34 9.90 2.94
#